data_e0a7c08b38bf7d95490183f802510526
#
_entry.id   e0a7c08b38bf7d95490183f802510526
#
_cell.length_a   1.000
_cell.length_b   1.000
_cell.length_c   1.000
_cell.angle_alpha   90.00
_cell.angle_beta   90.00
_cell.angle_gamma   90.00
#
_symmetry.space_group_name_H-M   'P 1'
#
loop_
_entity.id
_entity.type
_entity.pdbx_description
1 polymer ?
#
loop_
_entity_poly.entity_id
_entity_poly.type
_entity_poly.pdbx_seq_one_letter_code
_entity_poly.pdbx_strand_id
1 'polypeptide(L)'
;MDFYDLDLSDNVLDALDDMNFQECTPIQEHAIPPILEGRDIIGVAQTGTGKTAAYLLPILSLLDDGGFPHDAINCVIMSPTRELAQQIDQAMQGFAYYTPGLSSVAVYGGNDGIRYEQEKRGFNLGADVLIATPGRLISHLSLGNVDLSKVSFFVLDEADRMLDMGFCDDIMQIEKALPRDHQTILFSATMPNEIVKLAQNILHDPVEIKTAVSRPADGIHQSAYICYEAQKLRILEHYFTQHPPKRVIIFAGSKLKVKDIAITLKRKGYNCEAMHSDLEQSQRDDVMYRFKSQQVD
;
A
#
# COMPACT_ATOMS: atom_id res chain seq x y z
N MET A 1 15.34 -8.31 -16.76
CA MET A 1 16.49 -8.24 -15.84
C MET A 1 16.22 -9.19 -14.68
N ASP A 2 17.20 -9.97 -14.29
CA ASP A 2 17.14 -10.85 -13.11
C ASP A 2 17.42 -10.02 -11.84
N PHE A 3 16.88 -10.43 -10.68
CA PHE A 3 17.19 -9.78 -9.40
C PHE A 3 18.65 -9.92 -9.01
N TYR A 4 19.33 -10.98 -9.43
CA TYR A 4 20.76 -11.18 -9.24
C TYR A 4 21.65 -10.21 -10.02
N ASP A 5 21.10 -9.51 -11.02
CA ASP A 5 21.80 -8.43 -11.73
C ASP A 5 21.79 -7.11 -10.94
N LEU A 6 21.04 -7.06 -9.84
CA LEU A 6 20.92 -5.89 -8.97
C LEU A 6 21.83 -6.08 -7.73
N ASP A 7 22.32 -4.98 -7.19
CA ASP A 7 23.19 -4.96 -6.00
C ASP A 7 22.34 -5.08 -4.71
N LEU A 8 21.61 -6.20 -4.58
CA LEU A 8 20.81 -6.54 -3.40
C LEU A 8 21.61 -7.46 -2.48
N SER A 9 21.35 -7.40 -1.16
CA SER A 9 22.00 -8.30 -0.20
C SER A 9 21.62 -9.78 -0.42
N ASP A 10 22.53 -10.69 -0.10
CA ASP A 10 22.33 -12.13 -0.26
C ASP A 10 21.07 -12.61 0.49
N ASN A 11 20.80 -12.08 1.69
CA ASN A 11 19.64 -12.43 2.48
C ASN A 11 18.31 -12.03 1.80
N VAL A 12 18.28 -10.91 1.11
CA VAL A 12 17.10 -10.46 0.33
C VAL A 12 16.94 -11.31 -0.91
N LEU A 13 18.03 -11.68 -1.59
CA LEU A 13 18.01 -12.57 -2.75
C LEU A 13 17.52 -13.98 -2.38
N ASP A 14 17.96 -14.54 -1.26
CA ASP A 14 17.49 -15.83 -0.74
C ASP A 14 15.96 -15.81 -0.45
N ALA A 15 15.45 -14.70 0.09
CA ALA A 15 14.02 -14.55 0.32
C ALA A 15 13.23 -14.48 -1.00
N LEU A 16 13.76 -13.81 -2.02
CA LEU A 16 13.14 -13.74 -3.35
C LEU A 16 13.07 -15.12 -4.01
N ASP A 17 14.12 -15.93 -3.89
CA ASP A 17 14.16 -17.30 -4.42
C ASP A 17 13.09 -18.18 -3.79
N ASP A 18 12.96 -18.16 -2.47
CA ASP A 18 11.94 -18.93 -1.74
C ASP A 18 10.51 -18.48 -2.10
N MET A 19 10.33 -17.21 -2.43
CA MET A 19 9.06 -16.65 -2.89
C MET A 19 8.82 -16.84 -4.40
N ASN A 20 9.76 -17.48 -5.15
CA ASN A 20 9.74 -17.67 -6.60
C ASN A 20 9.68 -16.35 -7.41
N PHE A 21 10.32 -15.30 -6.93
CA PHE A 21 10.54 -14.08 -7.70
C PHE A 21 11.81 -14.26 -8.53
N GLN A 22 11.69 -14.34 -9.87
CA GLN A 22 12.82 -14.59 -10.77
C GLN A 22 13.20 -13.34 -11.57
N GLU A 23 12.22 -12.64 -12.13
CA GLU A 23 12.47 -11.51 -13.02
C GLU A 23 11.88 -10.22 -12.45
N CYS A 24 12.64 -9.13 -12.62
CA CYS A 24 12.18 -7.80 -12.24
C CYS A 24 11.06 -7.32 -13.15
N THR A 25 10.06 -6.69 -12.56
CA THR A 25 9.12 -5.89 -13.32
C THR A 25 9.80 -4.60 -13.81
N PRO A 26 9.28 -3.92 -14.85
CA PRO A 26 9.89 -2.68 -15.36
C PRO A 26 10.05 -1.59 -14.29
N ILE A 27 9.15 -1.48 -13.33
CA ILE A 27 9.28 -0.49 -12.25
C ILE A 27 10.39 -0.87 -11.26
N GLN A 28 10.59 -2.14 -11.00
CA GLN A 28 11.66 -2.64 -10.13
C GLN A 28 13.02 -2.46 -10.78
N GLU A 29 13.17 -2.85 -12.04
CA GLU A 29 14.38 -2.70 -12.82
C GLU A 29 14.92 -1.25 -12.84
N HIS A 30 14.01 -0.27 -12.92
CA HIS A 30 14.39 1.14 -13.00
C HIS A 30 14.46 1.85 -11.64
N ALA A 31 13.74 1.37 -10.61
CA ALA A 31 13.69 2.04 -9.31
C ALA A 31 14.73 1.50 -8.32
N ILE A 32 15.03 0.21 -8.34
CA ILE A 32 15.95 -0.39 -7.37
C ILE A 32 17.35 0.23 -7.45
N PRO A 33 18.02 0.33 -8.61
CA PRO A 33 19.38 0.85 -8.67
C PRO A 33 19.51 2.28 -8.11
N PRO A 34 18.73 3.28 -8.54
CA PRO A 34 18.88 4.62 -7.98
C PRO A 34 18.46 4.72 -6.51
N ILE A 35 17.60 3.83 -5.98
CA ILE A 35 17.33 3.80 -4.54
C ILE A 35 18.58 3.32 -3.78
N LEU A 36 19.25 2.28 -4.26
CA LEU A 36 20.53 1.81 -3.69
C LEU A 36 21.63 2.90 -3.74
N GLU A 37 21.61 3.76 -4.77
CA GLU A 37 22.51 4.91 -4.90
C GLU A 37 22.16 6.09 -3.98
N GLY A 38 21.10 5.99 -3.17
CA GLY A 38 20.66 7.06 -2.26
C GLY A 38 19.92 8.20 -2.96
N ARG A 39 19.41 8.03 -4.19
CA ARG A 39 18.71 9.06 -4.96
C ARG A 39 17.23 9.10 -4.58
N ASP A 40 16.68 10.31 -4.50
CA ASP A 40 15.22 10.48 -4.41
C ASP A 40 14.53 9.99 -5.69
N ILE A 41 13.31 9.43 -5.53
CA ILE A 41 12.58 8.78 -6.62
C ILE A 41 11.16 9.33 -6.74
N ILE A 42 10.75 9.57 -7.98
CA ILE A 42 9.34 9.67 -8.36
C ILE A 42 8.99 8.49 -9.28
N GLY A 43 8.27 7.51 -8.76
CA GLY A 43 7.80 6.35 -9.51
C GLY A 43 6.33 6.50 -9.92
N VAL A 44 6.06 6.61 -11.23
CA VAL A 44 4.70 6.64 -11.75
C VAL A 44 4.36 5.28 -12.35
N ALA A 45 3.58 4.50 -11.62
CA ALA A 45 3.21 3.14 -12.01
C ALA A 45 1.86 2.73 -11.40
N GLN A 46 1.09 1.94 -12.12
CA GLN A 46 -0.22 1.45 -11.66
C GLN A 46 -0.09 0.45 -10.50
N THR A 47 -1.20 0.21 -9.81
CA THR A 47 -1.30 -0.84 -8.78
C THR A 47 -1.08 -2.22 -9.42
N GLY A 48 -0.37 -3.11 -8.72
CA GLY A 48 -0.07 -4.46 -9.22
C GLY A 48 1.16 -4.57 -10.13
N THR A 49 1.92 -3.49 -10.34
CA THR A 49 3.16 -3.50 -11.12
C THR A 49 4.41 -3.87 -10.32
N GLY A 50 4.28 -4.18 -9.02
CA GLY A 50 5.42 -4.54 -8.18
C GLY A 50 6.09 -3.37 -7.45
N LYS A 51 5.42 -2.21 -7.28
CA LYS A 51 5.94 -1.03 -6.58
C LYS A 51 6.43 -1.33 -5.17
N THR A 52 5.68 -2.14 -4.41
CA THR A 52 6.04 -2.47 -3.02
C THR A 52 7.42 -3.14 -2.94
N ALA A 53 7.71 -4.10 -3.80
CA ALA A 53 9.03 -4.70 -3.90
C ALA A 53 10.08 -3.71 -4.42
N ALA A 54 9.71 -2.81 -5.34
CA ALA A 54 10.63 -1.83 -5.92
C ALA A 54 11.27 -0.89 -4.86
N TYR A 55 10.57 -0.60 -3.75
CA TYR A 55 11.17 0.19 -2.66
C TYR A 55 11.59 -0.67 -1.45
N LEU A 56 10.87 -1.75 -1.14
CA LEU A 56 11.23 -2.58 0.02
C LEU A 56 12.57 -3.31 -0.19
N LEU A 57 12.79 -3.92 -1.34
CA LEU A 57 14.01 -4.72 -1.58
C LEU A 57 15.31 -3.90 -1.40
N PRO A 58 15.48 -2.74 -2.04
CA PRO A 58 16.69 -1.96 -1.86
C PRO A 58 16.82 -1.40 -0.43
N ILE A 59 15.73 -0.97 0.21
CA ILE A 59 15.78 -0.48 1.59
C ILE A 59 16.19 -1.62 2.55
N LEU A 60 15.61 -2.81 2.40
CA LEU A 60 15.97 -3.95 3.24
C LEU A 60 17.42 -4.38 3.02
N SER A 61 17.92 -4.38 1.78
CA SER A 61 19.33 -4.66 1.48
C SER A 61 20.27 -3.65 2.15
N LEU A 62 19.97 -2.35 2.05
CA LEU A 62 20.77 -1.31 2.71
C LEU A 62 20.75 -1.45 4.23
N LEU A 63 19.61 -1.77 4.83
CA LEU A 63 19.50 -1.99 6.27
C LEU A 63 20.24 -3.26 6.72
N ASP A 64 20.21 -4.34 5.91
CA ASP A 64 20.91 -5.59 6.14
C ASP A 64 22.44 -5.44 6.06
N ASP A 65 22.93 -4.67 5.08
CA ASP A 65 24.35 -4.35 4.92
C ASP A 65 24.91 -3.51 6.09
N GLY A 66 24.04 -2.90 6.88
CA GLY A 66 24.38 -2.19 8.10
C GLY A 66 24.71 -0.71 7.88
N GLY A 67 25.22 -0.08 8.95
CA GLY A 67 25.53 1.36 8.95
C GLY A 67 24.40 2.25 9.47
N PHE A 68 23.25 1.65 9.78
CA PHE A 68 22.09 2.33 10.37
C PHE A 68 22.00 2.08 11.88
N PRO A 69 21.42 3.01 12.65
CA PRO A 69 21.24 2.83 14.09
C PRO A 69 20.37 1.61 14.39
N HIS A 70 20.83 0.75 15.30
CA HIS A 70 20.00 -0.31 15.87
C HIS A 70 19.00 0.29 16.86
N ASP A 71 17.88 -0.40 17.08
CA ASP A 71 16.81 0.00 18.02
C ASP A 71 16.22 1.40 17.71
N ALA A 72 16.18 1.78 16.44
CA ALA A 72 15.63 3.04 15.97
C ALA A 72 14.86 2.89 14.66
N ILE A 73 13.87 3.74 14.42
CA ILE A 73 13.14 3.77 13.17
C ILE A 73 14.04 4.37 12.08
N ASN A 74 14.44 3.54 11.13
CA ASN A 74 15.30 3.91 10.00
C ASN A 74 14.48 4.21 8.73
N CYS A 75 13.29 3.61 8.60
CA CYS A 75 12.40 3.78 7.45
C CYS A 75 10.96 4.07 7.89
N VAL A 76 10.34 5.08 7.27
CA VAL A 76 8.91 5.37 7.41
C VAL A 76 8.23 5.19 6.07
N ILE A 77 7.23 4.31 6.01
CA ILE A 77 6.41 4.06 4.84
C ILE A 77 4.99 4.54 5.09
N MET A 78 4.57 5.54 4.33
CA MET A 78 3.22 6.10 4.40
C MET A 78 2.30 5.40 3.40
N SER A 79 1.11 5.07 3.84
CA SER A 79 0.09 4.37 3.06
C SER A 79 -1.30 5.00 3.30
N PRO A 80 -2.15 5.15 2.27
CA PRO A 80 -3.47 5.79 2.41
C PRO A 80 -4.46 5.01 3.26
N THR A 81 -4.32 3.69 3.31
CA THR A 81 -5.30 2.80 3.95
C THR A 81 -4.63 1.77 4.84
N ARG A 82 -5.42 1.27 5.81
CA ARG A 82 -5.01 0.21 6.73
C ARG A 82 -4.70 -1.09 6.00
N GLU A 83 -5.53 -1.41 5.02
CA GLU A 83 -5.42 -2.63 4.22
C GLU A 83 -4.10 -2.64 3.43
N LEU A 84 -3.72 -1.49 2.85
CA LEU A 84 -2.44 -1.38 2.16
C LEU A 84 -1.27 -1.43 3.16
N ALA A 85 -1.38 -0.76 4.31
CA ALA A 85 -0.35 -0.84 5.35
C ALA A 85 -0.12 -2.29 5.80
N GLN A 86 -1.19 -3.08 5.97
CA GLN A 86 -1.10 -4.51 6.30
C GLN A 86 -0.46 -5.34 5.17
N GLN A 87 -0.77 -5.02 3.91
CA GLN A 87 -0.16 -5.70 2.76
C GLN A 87 1.34 -5.41 2.66
N ILE A 88 1.74 -4.15 2.92
CA ILE A 88 3.15 -3.76 2.94
C ILE A 88 3.88 -4.48 4.09
N ASP A 89 3.30 -4.53 5.29
CA ASP A 89 3.86 -5.23 6.43
C ASP A 89 4.03 -6.73 6.17
N GLN A 90 3.03 -7.35 5.56
CA GLN A 90 3.11 -8.76 5.16
C GLN A 90 4.19 -9.00 4.09
N ALA A 91 4.33 -8.09 3.11
CA ALA A 91 5.38 -8.19 2.09
C ALA A 91 6.76 -8.01 2.72
N MET A 92 6.91 -7.04 3.64
CA MET A 92 8.15 -6.84 4.38
C MET A 92 8.57 -8.10 5.16
N GLN A 93 7.65 -8.74 5.89
CA GLN A 93 7.94 -9.97 6.62
C GLN A 93 8.42 -11.10 5.69
N GLY A 94 7.91 -11.17 4.46
CA GLY A 94 8.38 -12.11 3.45
C GLY A 94 9.78 -11.79 2.96
N PHE A 95 10.02 -10.57 2.52
CA PHE A 95 11.31 -10.14 1.97
C PHE A 95 12.43 -10.07 3.02
N ALA A 96 12.10 -9.84 4.29
CA ALA A 96 13.05 -9.80 5.39
C ALA A 96 13.21 -11.16 6.10
N TYR A 97 12.72 -12.26 5.54
CA TYR A 97 12.71 -13.56 6.20
C TYR A 97 14.12 -14.04 6.61
N TYR A 98 15.13 -13.78 5.78
CA TYR A 98 16.52 -14.14 6.03
C TYR A 98 17.37 -13.01 6.60
N THR A 99 16.78 -11.84 6.92
CA THR A 99 17.48 -10.70 7.54
C THR A 99 17.21 -10.67 9.06
N PRO A 100 17.94 -11.46 9.87
CA PRO A 100 17.70 -11.54 11.30
C PRO A 100 18.03 -10.21 11.96
N GLY A 101 17.07 -9.67 12.68
CA GLY A 101 17.22 -8.39 13.39
C GLY A 101 16.46 -7.23 12.78
N LEU A 102 16.03 -7.30 11.52
CA LEU A 102 15.14 -6.31 10.94
C LEU A 102 13.68 -6.56 11.36
N SER A 103 13.06 -5.53 11.87
CA SER A 103 11.69 -5.59 12.38
C SER A 103 10.81 -4.47 11.84
N SER A 104 9.51 -4.70 11.74
CA SER A 104 8.53 -3.70 11.36
C SER A 104 7.45 -3.49 12.41
N VAL A 105 6.86 -2.30 12.40
CA VAL A 105 5.64 -2.00 13.11
C VAL A 105 4.63 -1.34 12.19
N ALA A 106 3.43 -1.92 12.10
CA ALA A 106 2.34 -1.35 11.31
C ALA A 106 1.38 -0.55 12.20
N VAL A 107 1.21 0.75 11.87
CA VAL A 107 0.52 1.76 12.67
C VAL A 107 -0.62 2.36 11.87
N TYR A 108 -1.84 1.98 12.18
CA TYR A 108 -3.02 2.46 11.45
C TYR A 108 -4.26 2.58 12.34
N GLY A 109 -5.14 3.53 12.01
CA GLY A 109 -6.32 3.85 12.80
C GLY A 109 -7.29 2.68 12.99
N GLY A 110 -7.95 2.64 14.13
CA GLY A 110 -8.99 1.71 14.55
C GLY A 110 -9.30 2.00 16.03
N ASN A 111 -10.53 1.83 16.45
CA ASN A 111 -10.98 2.21 17.80
C ASN A 111 -10.53 1.23 18.89
N ASP A 112 -9.39 0.57 18.73
CA ASP A 112 -8.92 -0.44 19.66
C ASP A 112 -7.76 0.10 20.51
N GLY A 113 -8.03 0.35 21.79
CA GLY A 113 -7.03 0.78 22.77
C GLY A 113 -5.92 -0.26 22.98
N ILE A 114 -6.21 -1.55 22.82
CA ILE A 114 -5.23 -2.64 22.94
C ILE A 114 -4.18 -2.49 21.85
N ARG A 115 -4.61 -2.21 20.63
CA ARG A 115 -3.71 -2.02 19.49
C ARG A 115 -2.80 -0.79 19.67
N TYR A 116 -3.32 0.28 20.23
CA TYR A 116 -2.53 1.47 20.54
C TYR A 116 -1.34 1.16 21.46
N GLU A 117 -1.57 0.35 22.50
CA GLU A 117 -0.50 -0.08 23.38
C GLU A 117 0.48 -1.06 22.70
N GLN A 118 0.02 -1.88 21.75
CA GLN A 118 0.88 -2.74 20.95
C GLN A 118 1.79 -1.93 20.03
N GLU A 119 1.26 -0.90 19.37
CA GLU A 119 2.00 0.04 18.54
C GLU A 119 3.11 0.73 19.36
N LYS A 120 2.77 1.24 20.56
CA LYS A 120 3.76 1.81 21.49
C LYS A 120 4.86 0.82 21.90
N ARG A 121 4.49 -0.42 22.15
CA ARG A 121 5.49 -1.46 22.46
C ARG A 121 6.41 -1.72 21.27
N GLY A 122 5.90 -1.74 20.04
CA GLY A 122 6.69 -1.87 18.82
C GLY A 122 7.76 -0.76 18.71
N PHE A 123 7.39 0.49 18.97
CA PHE A 123 8.36 1.60 19.00
C PHE A 123 9.43 1.42 20.07
N ASN A 124 9.04 1.02 21.29
CA ASN A 124 9.97 0.82 22.40
C ASN A 124 10.89 -0.41 22.21
N LEU A 125 10.52 -1.35 21.36
CA LEU A 125 11.34 -2.50 21.01
C LEU A 125 12.32 -2.21 19.86
N GLY A 126 12.28 -0.99 19.29
CA GLY A 126 13.23 -0.55 18.28
C GLY A 126 12.95 -1.13 16.89
N ALA A 127 11.70 -0.98 16.41
CA ALA A 127 11.38 -1.36 15.04
C ALA A 127 12.16 -0.53 14.02
N ASP A 128 12.77 -1.17 13.01
CA ASP A 128 13.53 -0.51 11.95
C ASP A 128 12.63 0.16 10.91
N VAL A 129 11.52 -0.48 10.60
CA VAL A 129 10.56 -0.02 9.58
C VAL A 129 9.20 0.28 10.20
N LEU A 130 8.78 1.51 10.07
CA LEU A 130 7.46 1.99 10.46
C LEU A 130 6.54 2.11 9.24
N ILE A 131 5.47 1.33 9.20
CA ILE A 131 4.46 1.39 8.15
C ILE A 131 3.20 2.05 8.73
N ALA A 132 2.78 3.20 8.18
CA ALA A 132 1.74 3.98 8.83
C ALA A 132 0.70 4.58 7.89
N THR A 133 -0.51 4.78 8.43
CA THR A 133 -1.45 5.75 7.85
C THR A 133 -1.23 7.13 8.46
N PRO A 134 -1.37 8.25 7.69
CA PRO A 134 -0.98 9.59 8.14
C PRO A 134 -1.58 10.00 9.49
N GLY A 135 -2.89 9.97 9.62
CA GLY A 135 -3.56 10.44 10.85
C GLY A 135 -3.18 9.65 12.12
N ARG A 136 -2.85 8.35 11.99
CA ARG A 136 -2.42 7.55 13.13
C ARG A 136 -1.00 7.89 13.56
N LEU A 137 -0.10 8.07 12.61
CA LEU A 137 1.26 8.49 12.91
C LEU A 137 1.30 9.89 13.55
N ILE A 138 0.52 10.84 13.04
CA ILE A 138 0.35 12.16 13.67
C ILE A 138 -0.10 12.04 15.13
N SER A 139 -1.03 11.13 15.44
CA SER A 139 -1.47 10.90 16.82
C SER A 139 -0.33 10.45 17.73
N HIS A 140 0.54 9.55 17.27
CA HIS A 140 1.70 9.11 18.04
C HIS A 140 2.77 10.19 18.17
N LEU A 141 3.04 10.94 17.10
CA LEU A 141 3.97 12.09 17.10
C LEU A 141 3.51 13.16 18.11
N SER A 142 2.24 13.52 18.09
CA SER A 142 1.67 14.55 18.99
C SER A 142 1.75 14.17 20.47
N LEU A 143 1.77 12.87 20.78
CA LEU A 143 1.90 12.35 22.14
C LEU A 143 3.33 11.99 22.53
N GLY A 144 4.31 12.22 21.65
CA GLY A 144 5.72 11.90 21.90
C GLY A 144 6.00 10.40 22.06
N ASN A 145 5.17 9.53 21.46
CA ASN A 145 5.33 8.07 21.57
C ASN A 145 6.33 7.50 20.56
N VAL A 146 6.73 8.26 19.55
CA VAL A 146 7.57 7.81 18.45
C VAL A 146 8.68 8.82 18.20
N ASP A 147 9.90 8.34 18.03
CA ASP A 147 11.08 9.14 17.66
C ASP A 147 11.44 8.84 16.21
N LEU A 148 11.40 9.86 15.36
CA LEU A 148 11.75 9.80 13.95
C LEU A 148 13.12 10.43 13.65
N SER A 149 13.89 10.77 14.66
CA SER A 149 15.17 11.50 14.51
C SER A 149 16.28 10.71 13.80
N LYS A 150 16.08 9.42 13.57
CA LYS A 150 17.03 8.51 12.91
C LYS A 150 16.54 7.99 11.56
N VAL A 151 15.41 8.47 11.09
CA VAL A 151 14.86 8.06 9.80
C VAL A 151 15.77 8.45 8.65
N SER A 152 16.15 7.47 7.85
CA SER A 152 16.98 7.62 6.65
C SER A 152 16.17 7.45 5.37
N PHE A 153 15.01 6.76 5.43
CA PHE A 153 14.16 6.50 4.27
C PHE A 153 12.72 6.95 4.56
N PHE A 154 12.17 7.77 3.67
CA PHE A 154 10.77 8.20 3.71
C PHE A 154 10.05 7.77 2.43
N VAL A 155 9.12 6.85 2.54
CA VAL A 155 8.37 6.28 1.41
C VAL A 155 6.93 6.75 1.44
N LEU A 156 6.43 7.26 0.31
CA LEU A 156 5.02 7.57 0.08
C LEU A 156 4.47 6.61 -0.97
N ASP A 157 3.68 5.62 -0.56
CA ASP A 157 3.01 4.69 -1.49
C ASP A 157 1.56 5.13 -1.74
N GLU A 158 1.12 5.07 -2.99
CA GLU A 158 -0.17 5.61 -3.45
C GLU A 158 -0.38 7.08 -3.03
N ALA A 159 0.61 7.94 -3.31
CA ALA A 159 0.60 9.34 -2.91
C ALA A 159 -0.63 10.12 -3.44
N ASP A 160 -1.06 9.86 -4.67
CA ASP A 160 -2.26 10.45 -5.25
C ASP A 160 -3.51 10.14 -4.40
N ARG A 161 -3.64 8.91 -3.95
CA ARG A 161 -4.76 8.51 -3.10
C ARG A 161 -4.69 9.15 -1.71
N MET A 162 -3.49 9.33 -1.15
CA MET A 162 -3.35 10.07 0.11
C MET A 162 -3.82 11.53 -0.03
N LEU A 163 -3.49 12.19 -1.15
CA LEU A 163 -3.96 13.55 -1.41
C LEU A 163 -5.48 13.62 -1.64
N ASP A 164 -6.04 12.68 -2.40
CA ASP A 164 -7.51 12.56 -2.59
C ASP A 164 -8.26 12.41 -1.26
N MET A 165 -7.63 11.79 -0.25
CA MET A 165 -8.17 11.65 1.10
C MET A 165 -7.89 12.85 2.01
N GLY A 166 -7.19 13.88 1.52
CA GLY A 166 -6.92 15.11 2.24
C GLY A 166 -5.72 15.08 3.18
N PHE A 167 -4.82 14.10 3.05
CA PHE A 167 -3.66 13.91 3.94
C PHE A 167 -2.43 14.78 3.58
N CYS A 168 -2.58 15.78 2.71
CA CYS A 168 -1.44 16.61 2.29
C CYS A 168 -0.75 17.29 3.48
N ASP A 169 -1.51 17.93 4.36
CA ASP A 169 -0.98 18.63 5.53
C ASP A 169 -0.36 17.65 6.54
N ASP A 170 -0.95 16.46 6.69
CA ASP A 170 -0.42 15.41 7.56
C ASP A 170 0.95 14.92 7.07
N ILE A 171 1.09 14.67 5.76
CA ILE A 171 2.36 14.28 5.14
C ILE A 171 3.43 15.36 5.36
N MET A 172 3.10 16.63 5.12
CA MET A 172 4.01 17.75 5.34
C MET A 172 4.39 17.92 6.81
N GLN A 173 3.50 17.59 7.75
CA GLN A 173 3.81 17.62 9.18
C GLN A 173 4.76 16.48 9.57
N ILE A 174 4.56 15.29 9.03
CA ILE A 174 5.43 14.13 9.27
C ILE A 174 6.81 14.39 8.69
N GLU A 175 6.90 14.86 7.44
CA GLU A 175 8.15 15.17 6.76
C GLU A 175 9.02 16.15 7.58
N LYS A 176 8.42 17.21 8.15
CA LYS A 176 9.11 18.17 9.00
C LYS A 176 9.67 17.59 10.31
N ALA A 177 9.18 16.43 10.73
CA ALA A 177 9.67 15.72 11.92
C ALA A 177 10.86 14.80 11.60
N LEU A 178 11.18 14.62 10.31
CA LEU A 178 12.30 13.78 9.86
C LEU A 178 13.62 14.55 9.87
N PRO A 179 14.78 13.86 9.92
CA PRO A 179 16.09 14.45 9.65
C PRO A 179 16.12 15.09 8.27
N ARG A 180 16.96 16.12 8.08
CA ARG A 180 17.09 16.78 6.76
C ARG A 180 17.71 15.90 5.69
N ASP A 181 18.59 14.99 6.11
CA ASP A 181 19.37 14.13 5.21
C ASP A 181 18.71 12.74 5.12
N HIS A 182 17.43 12.70 4.74
CA HIS A 182 16.73 11.45 4.45
C HIS A 182 16.46 11.33 2.95
N GLN A 183 16.43 10.11 2.45
CA GLN A 183 16.03 9.79 1.07
C GLN A 183 14.52 9.69 0.99
N THR A 184 13.92 10.39 0.00
CA THR A 184 12.46 10.34 -0.23
C THR A 184 12.11 9.54 -1.48
N ILE A 185 11.20 8.60 -1.34
CA ILE A 185 10.73 7.71 -2.40
C ILE A 185 9.22 7.87 -2.53
N LEU A 186 8.76 8.46 -3.64
CA LEU A 186 7.35 8.72 -3.90
C LEU A 186 6.85 7.83 -5.03
N PHE A 187 5.86 6.99 -4.74
CA PHE A 187 5.12 6.22 -5.73
C PHE A 187 3.68 6.71 -5.86
N SER A 188 3.24 6.87 -7.10
CA SER A 188 1.88 7.30 -7.44
C SER A 188 1.38 6.61 -8.71
N ALA A 189 0.08 6.37 -8.83
CA ALA A 189 -0.51 5.90 -10.09
C ALA A 189 -0.73 7.04 -11.09
N THR A 190 -0.92 8.27 -10.60
CA THR A 190 -1.19 9.47 -11.39
C THR A 190 -0.33 10.64 -10.93
N MET A 191 -0.16 11.64 -11.80
CA MET A 191 0.63 12.85 -11.50
C MET A 191 -0.20 14.15 -11.70
N PRO A 192 -1.27 14.35 -10.91
CA PRO A 192 -1.98 15.63 -10.91
C PRO A 192 -1.09 16.76 -10.34
N ASN A 193 -1.50 18.00 -10.55
CA ASN A 193 -0.74 19.17 -10.12
C ASN A 193 -0.43 19.19 -8.62
N GLU A 194 -1.31 18.62 -7.81
CA GLU A 194 -1.15 18.50 -6.36
C GLU A 194 0.02 17.58 -5.99
N ILE A 195 0.18 16.44 -6.69
CA ILE A 195 1.31 15.53 -6.52
C ILE A 195 2.61 16.19 -6.99
N VAL A 196 2.59 16.91 -8.11
CA VAL A 196 3.76 17.64 -8.59
C VAL A 196 4.23 18.66 -7.55
N LYS A 197 3.30 19.40 -6.93
CA LYS A 197 3.63 20.38 -5.87
C LYS A 197 4.16 19.68 -4.61
N LEU A 198 3.55 18.57 -4.18
CA LEU A 198 4.06 17.80 -3.06
C LEU A 198 5.49 17.34 -3.33
N ALA A 199 5.72 16.73 -4.49
CA ALA A 199 7.04 16.25 -4.91
C ALA A 199 8.09 17.36 -4.90
N GLN A 200 7.77 18.54 -5.43
CA GLN A 200 8.68 19.71 -5.41
C GLN A 200 9.02 20.20 -4.01
N ASN A 201 8.18 19.95 -3.02
CA ASN A 201 8.43 20.38 -1.64
C ASN A 201 9.28 19.41 -0.82
N ILE A 202 9.21 18.11 -1.13
CA ILE A 202 9.78 17.05 -0.28
C ILE A 202 10.90 16.24 -0.94
N LEU A 203 11.10 16.36 -2.27
CA LEU A 203 12.17 15.62 -2.98
C LEU A 203 13.29 16.55 -3.45
N HIS A 204 14.52 16.01 -3.46
CA HIS A 204 15.72 16.68 -3.92
C HIS A 204 16.28 16.01 -5.17
N ASP A 205 16.25 16.69 -6.31
CA ASP A 205 16.76 16.21 -7.62
C ASP A 205 16.35 14.74 -7.92
N PRO A 206 15.05 14.40 -7.88
CA PRO A 206 14.60 13.04 -7.96
C PRO A 206 14.79 12.41 -9.35
N VAL A 207 15.03 11.11 -9.38
CA VAL A 207 14.94 10.31 -10.60
C VAL A 207 13.48 10.04 -10.90
N GLU A 208 12.98 10.53 -12.05
CA GLU A 208 11.63 10.24 -12.52
C GLU A 208 11.57 8.93 -13.30
N ILE A 209 10.76 7.99 -12.83
CA ILE A 209 10.53 6.71 -13.47
C ILE A 209 9.05 6.63 -13.87
N LYS A 210 8.79 6.59 -15.18
CA LYS A 210 7.45 6.43 -15.72
C LYS A 210 7.37 5.11 -16.46
N THR A 211 6.72 4.13 -15.85
CA THR A 211 6.36 2.93 -16.61
C THR A 211 5.16 3.25 -17.50
N ALA A 212 5.17 2.73 -18.72
CA ALA A 212 4.07 2.95 -19.65
C ALA A 212 2.75 2.65 -18.94
N VAL A 213 1.74 3.53 -19.14
CA VAL A 213 0.37 3.27 -18.67
C VAL A 213 -0.01 1.93 -19.27
N SER A 214 0.02 0.88 -18.46
CA SER A 214 -0.21 -0.46 -18.96
C SER A 214 -1.62 -0.51 -19.52
N ARG A 215 -1.74 -1.02 -20.74
CA ARG A 215 -3.03 -1.53 -21.22
C ARG A 215 -3.54 -2.49 -20.16
N PRO A 216 -4.88 -2.62 -20.00
CA PRO A 216 -5.41 -3.68 -19.14
C PRO A 216 -4.66 -4.97 -19.41
N ALA A 217 -4.33 -5.73 -18.35
CA ALA A 217 -3.59 -6.98 -18.52
C ALA A 217 -4.27 -7.84 -19.58
N ASP A 218 -3.46 -8.54 -20.37
CA ASP A 218 -3.97 -9.45 -21.39
C ASP A 218 -4.97 -10.44 -20.76
N GLY A 219 -6.18 -10.52 -21.35
CA GLY A 219 -7.29 -11.32 -20.79
C GLY A 219 -8.32 -10.56 -19.97
N ILE A 220 -8.15 -9.27 -19.69
CA ILE A 220 -9.21 -8.44 -19.09
C ILE A 220 -10.16 -7.94 -20.19
N HIS A 221 -11.39 -8.42 -20.17
CA HIS A 221 -12.46 -7.93 -21.04
C HIS A 221 -13.19 -6.78 -20.37
N GLN A 222 -13.18 -5.61 -21.02
CA GLN A 222 -13.92 -4.43 -20.54
C GLN A 222 -15.14 -4.19 -21.41
N SER A 223 -16.30 -3.95 -20.77
CA SER A 223 -17.55 -3.61 -21.45
C SER A 223 -18.19 -2.41 -20.77
N ALA A 224 -18.74 -1.51 -21.57
CA ALA A 224 -19.47 -0.35 -21.08
C ALA A 224 -20.91 -0.36 -21.59
N TYR A 225 -21.86 -0.13 -20.68
CA TYR A 225 -23.28 -0.04 -20.99
C TYR A 225 -23.78 1.39 -20.80
N ILE A 226 -24.31 1.99 -21.84
CA ILE A 226 -24.99 3.28 -21.75
C ILE A 226 -26.44 3.02 -21.32
N CYS A 227 -26.80 3.47 -20.10
CA CYS A 227 -28.10 3.16 -19.51
C CYS A 227 -28.53 4.24 -18.51
N TYR A 228 -29.85 4.29 -18.25
CA TYR A 228 -30.38 5.07 -17.14
C TYR A 228 -30.18 4.35 -15.80
N GLU A 229 -30.17 5.10 -14.71
CA GLU A 229 -29.95 4.55 -13.35
C GLU A 229 -30.92 3.40 -13.02
N ALA A 230 -32.21 3.56 -13.37
CA ALA A 230 -33.23 2.52 -13.14
C ALA A 230 -33.00 1.20 -13.91
N GLN A 231 -32.14 1.21 -14.92
CA GLN A 231 -31.85 0.04 -15.76
C GLN A 231 -30.65 -0.77 -15.25
N LYS A 232 -29.77 -0.15 -14.46
CA LYS A 232 -28.48 -0.76 -14.05
C LYS A 232 -28.65 -2.12 -13.41
N LEU A 233 -29.57 -2.25 -12.46
CA LEU A 233 -29.80 -3.51 -11.76
C LEU A 233 -30.32 -4.61 -12.71
N ARG A 234 -31.21 -4.26 -13.64
CA ARG A 234 -31.71 -5.22 -14.64
C ARG A 234 -30.61 -5.67 -15.61
N ILE A 235 -29.71 -4.77 -15.99
CA ILE A 235 -28.56 -5.09 -16.84
C ILE A 235 -27.63 -6.05 -16.08
N LEU A 236 -27.33 -5.78 -14.81
CA LEU A 236 -26.52 -6.65 -13.96
C LEU A 236 -27.14 -8.05 -13.85
N GLU A 237 -28.45 -8.13 -13.58
CA GLU A 237 -29.19 -9.40 -13.51
C GLU A 237 -29.14 -10.18 -14.83
N HIS A 238 -29.37 -9.50 -15.95
CA HIS A 238 -29.26 -10.11 -17.27
C HIS A 238 -27.86 -10.65 -17.54
N TYR A 239 -26.83 -9.86 -17.19
CA TYR A 239 -25.45 -10.29 -17.32
C TYR A 239 -25.15 -11.55 -16.48
N PHE A 240 -25.61 -11.60 -15.23
CA PHE A 240 -25.42 -12.76 -14.35
C PHE A 240 -26.17 -14.01 -14.80
N THR A 241 -27.30 -13.83 -15.48
CA THR A 241 -28.03 -14.96 -16.07
C THR A 241 -27.26 -15.61 -17.22
N GLN A 242 -26.53 -14.81 -18.00
CA GLN A 242 -25.72 -15.31 -19.11
C GLN A 242 -24.32 -15.77 -18.65
N HIS A 243 -23.80 -15.14 -17.62
CA HIS A 243 -22.46 -15.38 -17.07
C HIS A 243 -22.58 -15.55 -15.54
N PRO A 244 -22.90 -16.76 -15.04
CA PRO A 244 -23.03 -17.00 -13.61
C PRO A 244 -21.75 -16.56 -12.87
N PRO A 245 -21.85 -15.68 -11.88
CA PRO A 245 -20.70 -15.17 -11.19
C PRO A 245 -20.02 -16.27 -10.36
N LYS A 246 -18.69 -16.36 -10.46
CA LYS A 246 -17.88 -17.20 -9.55
C LYS A 246 -17.30 -16.38 -8.42
N ARG A 247 -16.81 -15.18 -8.73
CA ARG A 247 -16.31 -14.18 -7.79
C ARG A 247 -16.52 -12.81 -8.40
N VAL A 248 -17.29 -11.96 -7.72
CA VAL A 248 -17.68 -10.64 -8.25
C VAL A 248 -17.57 -9.56 -7.17
N ILE A 249 -17.03 -8.41 -7.53
CA ILE A 249 -17.11 -7.20 -6.71
C ILE A 249 -17.91 -6.16 -7.49
N ILE A 250 -18.98 -5.64 -6.86
CA ILE A 250 -19.83 -4.60 -7.40
C ILE A 250 -19.58 -3.30 -6.66
N PHE A 251 -19.02 -2.30 -7.34
CA PHE A 251 -18.87 -0.95 -6.79
C PHE A 251 -20.10 -0.10 -7.07
N ALA A 252 -20.57 0.63 -6.05
CA ALA A 252 -21.69 1.56 -6.16
C ALA A 252 -21.39 2.89 -5.48
N GLY A 253 -21.94 3.98 -6.01
CA GLY A 253 -21.62 5.34 -5.59
C GLY A 253 -22.20 5.78 -4.22
N SER A 254 -22.97 4.92 -3.52
CA SER A 254 -23.45 5.23 -2.17
C SER A 254 -23.77 3.97 -1.37
N LYS A 255 -23.68 4.09 -0.04
CA LYS A 255 -24.01 3.00 0.89
C LYS A 255 -25.46 2.49 0.77
N LEU A 256 -26.40 3.37 0.43
CA LEU A 256 -27.79 2.97 0.18
C LEU A 256 -27.88 2.06 -1.04
N LYS A 257 -27.24 2.43 -2.16
CA LYS A 257 -27.19 1.59 -3.36
C LYS A 257 -26.52 0.25 -3.10
N VAL A 258 -25.44 0.22 -2.32
CA VAL A 258 -24.78 -1.05 -1.92
C VAL A 258 -25.76 -1.96 -1.19
N LYS A 259 -26.50 -1.43 -0.20
CA LYS A 259 -27.51 -2.18 0.54
C LYS A 259 -28.64 -2.70 -0.36
N ASP A 260 -29.17 -1.86 -1.26
CA ASP A 260 -30.26 -2.20 -2.16
C ASP A 260 -29.85 -3.30 -3.16
N ILE A 261 -28.64 -3.20 -3.73
CA ILE A 261 -28.10 -4.22 -4.62
C ILE A 261 -27.96 -5.55 -3.87
N ALA A 262 -27.34 -5.54 -2.69
CA ALA A 262 -27.13 -6.76 -1.91
C ALA A 262 -28.46 -7.43 -1.52
N ILE A 263 -29.46 -6.66 -1.05
CA ILE A 263 -30.81 -7.18 -0.73
C ILE A 263 -31.46 -7.81 -1.96
N THR A 264 -31.36 -7.15 -3.10
CA THR A 264 -31.98 -7.65 -4.34
C THR A 264 -31.31 -8.94 -4.81
N LEU A 265 -29.99 -9.00 -4.79
CA LEU A 265 -29.25 -10.19 -5.20
C LEU A 265 -29.47 -11.35 -4.23
N LYS A 266 -29.50 -11.12 -2.90
CA LYS A 266 -29.84 -12.16 -1.90
C LYS A 266 -31.23 -12.73 -2.12
N ARG A 267 -32.24 -11.89 -2.42
CA ARG A 267 -33.61 -12.36 -2.75
C ARG A 267 -33.66 -13.25 -4.00
N LYS A 268 -32.69 -13.12 -4.89
CA LYS A 268 -32.56 -13.93 -6.11
C LYS A 268 -31.71 -15.18 -5.92
N GLY A 269 -31.22 -15.41 -4.70
CA GLY A 269 -30.44 -16.61 -4.36
C GLY A 269 -28.93 -16.47 -4.56
N TYR A 270 -28.42 -15.27 -4.85
CA TYR A 270 -26.97 -15.05 -4.91
C TYR A 270 -26.38 -14.95 -3.49
N ASN A 271 -25.27 -15.62 -3.27
CA ASN A 271 -24.53 -15.58 -2.01
C ASN A 271 -23.62 -14.35 -2.00
N CYS A 272 -24.13 -13.21 -1.55
CA CYS A 272 -23.41 -11.93 -1.57
C CYS A 272 -23.49 -11.20 -0.22
N GLU A 273 -22.54 -10.36 0.07
CA GLU A 273 -22.50 -9.50 1.24
C GLU A 273 -22.35 -8.02 0.84
N ALA A 274 -22.90 -7.12 1.67
CA ALA A 274 -22.73 -5.68 1.50
C ALA A 274 -21.55 -5.18 2.33
N MET A 275 -20.67 -4.37 1.71
CA MET A 275 -19.59 -3.67 2.42
C MET A 275 -19.78 -2.17 2.27
N HIS A 276 -19.92 -1.43 3.37
CA HIS A 276 -20.16 0.01 3.38
C HIS A 276 -19.69 0.67 4.67
N SER A 277 -19.71 2.00 4.72
CA SER A 277 -19.18 2.80 5.85
C SER A 277 -19.92 2.64 7.18
N ASP A 278 -21.15 2.10 7.18
CA ASP A 278 -21.90 1.87 8.44
C ASP A 278 -21.46 0.58 9.15
N LEU A 279 -20.67 -0.28 8.52
CA LEU A 279 -20.12 -1.46 9.15
C LEU A 279 -18.93 -1.08 10.03
N GLU A 280 -18.84 -1.71 11.19
CA GLU A 280 -17.65 -1.66 12.02
C GLU A 280 -16.47 -2.36 11.33
N GLN A 281 -15.25 -2.05 11.76
CA GLN A 281 -14.07 -2.60 11.09
C GLN A 281 -14.00 -4.13 11.15
N SER A 282 -14.30 -4.72 12.29
CA SER A 282 -14.37 -6.17 12.46
C SER A 282 -15.33 -6.85 11.48
N GLN A 283 -16.48 -6.19 11.22
CA GLN A 283 -17.46 -6.69 10.25
C GLN A 283 -16.93 -6.60 8.81
N ARG A 284 -16.20 -5.53 8.46
CA ARG A 284 -15.56 -5.42 7.14
C ARG A 284 -14.49 -6.47 6.95
N ASP A 285 -13.67 -6.70 7.97
CA ASP A 285 -12.62 -7.71 7.96
C ASP A 285 -13.23 -9.12 7.79
N ASP A 286 -14.35 -9.42 8.46
CA ASP A 286 -15.08 -10.67 8.30
C ASP A 286 -15.63 -10.85 6.87
N VAL A 287 -16.28 -9.83 6.31
CA VAL A 287 -16.78 -9.88 4.93
C VAL A 287 -15.64 -10.13 3.93
N MET A 288 -14.51 -9.46 4.09
CA MET A 288 -13.33 -9.65 3.24
C MET A 288 -12.72 -11.04 3.41
N TYR A 289 -12.63 -11.53 4.62
CA TYR A 289 -12.15 -12.89 4.89
C TYR A 289 -13.04 -13.94 4.21
N ARG A 290 -14.36 -13.82 4.38
CA ARG A 290 -15.35 -14.74 3.77
C ARG A 290 -15.32 -14.69 2.25
N PHE A 291 -15.11 -13.50 1.65
CA PHE A 291 -14.93 -13.35 0.21
C PHE A 291 -13.63 -14.01 -0.27
N LYS A 292 -12.49 -13.78 0.44
CA LYS A 292 -11.21 -14.40 0.10
C LYS A 292 -11.24 -15.93 0.23
N SER A 293 -11.92 -16.44 1.26
CA SER A 293 -12.06 -17.88 1.51
C SER A 293 -13.18 -18.56 0.71
N GLN A 294 -13.79 -17.85 -0.27
CA GLN A 294 -14.85 -18.35 -1.14
C GLN A 294 -16.13 -18.78 -0.39
N GLN A 295 -16.38 -18.21 0.77
CA GLN A 295 -17.64 -18.37 1.50
C GLN A 295 -18.71 -17.37 1.04
N VAL A 296 -18.32 -16.36 0.26
CA VAL A 296 -19.18 -15.36 -0.39
C VAL A 296 -18.67 -15.18 -1.82
N ASP A 297 -19.60 -15.15 -2.80
CA ASP A 297 -19.32 -15.06 -4.23
C ASP A 297 -19.20 -13.59 -4.70
#